data_c088bb13f024db681f88f8c797b6e0ac
#
_entry.id   c088bb13f024db681f88f8c797b6e0ac
#
_cell.length_a   1.000
_cell.length_b   1.000
_cell.length_c   1.000
_cell.angle_alpha   90.00
_cell.angle_beta   90.00
_cell.angle_gamma   90.00
#
_symmetry.space_group_name_H-M   'P 1'
#
loop_
_entity.id
_entity.type
_entity.pdbx_description
1 polymer ?
#
loop_
_entity_poly.entity_id
_entity_poly.type
_entity_poly.pdbx_seq_one_letter_code
_entity_poly.pdbx_strand_id
1 'polypeptide(L)'
;TGIMPQNLMQHEALMNQYHLNNSIIVQFADYLSELFAGNWGVSLISGQPLSEEIMLALPATIELSACAMFIVILVGIPLGCYSGLRAYSATDFTINSISVTAYSVPVFWLAVLFILTFSLQFGWLPLSGRINLLFDIPPKTGFLMIDILLAENVDKAAAFSDALLHLILPVLSIAFISTASMIRITRRSIIDVLNKPFIIAARSKGLSSKQIFFRHVLRNALLPILPLMAMQITTLITNAMIVETLFSWPGIGNWLIQAIYQRDYSALRMGMLAVSTLVVMITIAIDLFNRLIDPSREKYESVTI
;
A
#
# COMPACT_ATOMS: atom_id res chain seq x y z
N THR A 1 11.94 24.05 -14.84
CA THR A 1 11.50 24.95 -13.76
C THR A 1 9.99 25.22 -13.81
N GLY A 2 9.24 25.06 -14.91
CA GLY A 2 7.79 25.31 -15.01
C GLY A 2 7.34 26.78 -14.89
N ILE A 3 8.24 27.67 -14.50
CA ILE A 3 7.97 29.12 -14.38
C ILE A 3 8.22 29.74 -15.74
N MET A 4 7.18 30.37 -16.34
CA MET A 4 7.32 31.15 -17.56
C MET A 4 7.80 32.56 -17.19
N PRO A 5 9.02 32.99 -17.59
CA PRO A 5 9.51 34.31 -17.31
C PRO A 5 8.69 35.36 -18.08
N GLN A 6 8.24 36.37 -17.37
CA GLN A 6 7.44 37.47 -17.98
C GLN A 6 8.35 38.53 -18.65
N ASN A 7 9.63 38.59 -18.30
CA ASN A 7 10.63 39.53 -18.83
C ASN A 7 12.01 38.89 -19.02
N LEU A 8 12.83 39.44 -19.92
CA LEU A 8 14.20 39.01 -20.18
C LEU A 8 15.07 39.00 -18.90
N MET A 9 14.93 40.00 -18.03
CA MET A 9 15.65 40.06 -16.73
C MET A 9 15.26 38.93 -15.78
N GLN A 10 13.98 38.54 -15.74
CA GLN A 10 13.52 37.40 -14.97
C GLN A 10 14.06 36.09 -15.55
N HIS A 11 14.15 36.00 -16.87
CA HIS A 11 14.72 34.86 -17.54
C HIS A 11 16.21 34.65 -17.19
N GLU A 12 17.01 35.72 -17.27
CA GLU A 12 18.43 35.70 -16.87
C GLU A 12 18.63 35.41 -15.39
N ALA A 13 17.78 35.99 -14.51
CA ALA A 13 17.82 35.70 -13.08
C ALA A 13 17.53 34.22 -12.78
N LEU A 14 16.52 33.64 -13.43
CA LEU A 14 16.20 32.20 -13.31
C LEU A 14 17.32 31.31 -13.87
N MET A 15 17.88 31.68 -15.02
CA MET A 15 19.01 30.95 -15.63
C MET A 15 20.23 30.91 -14.70
N ASN A 16 20.53 32.02 -14.03
CA ASN A 16 21.63 32.11 -13.08
C ASN A 16 21.33 31.42 -11.75
N GLN A 17 20.10 31.58 -11.22
CA GLN A 17 19.67 31.00 -9.95
C GLN A 17 19.66 29.45 -10.01
N TYR A 18 19.25 28.87 -11.13
CA TYR A 18 19.18 27.41 -11.32
C TYR A 18 20.34 26.83 -12.10
N HIS A 19 21.43 27.61 -12.29
CA HIS A 19 22.63 27.17 -12.99
C HIS A 19 22.35 26.52 -14.37
N LEU A 20 21.29 27.01 -15.08
CA LEU A 20 20.81 26.41 -16.34
C LEU A 20 21.83 26.53 -17.48
N ASN A 21 22.86 27.34 -17.33
CA ASN A 21 23.98 27.49 -18.25
C ASN A 21 25.07 26.40 -18.06
N ASN A 22 25.01 25.63 -16.96
CA ASN A 22 25.96 24.56 -16.68
C ASN A 22 25.64 23.28 -17.47
N SER A 23 26.57 22.34 -17.52
CA SER A 23 26.31 21.04 -18.12
C SER A 23 25.21 20.31 -17.37
N ILE A 24 24.47 19.43 -18.04
CA ILE A 24 23.37 18.63 -17.46
C ILE A 24 23.84 17.85 -16.24
N ILE A 25 25.10 17.39 -16.24
CA ILE A 25 25.69 16.64 -15.12
C ILE A 25 25.79 17.51 -13.85
N VAL A 26 26.24 18.77 -14.01
CA VAL A 26 26.35 19.73 -12.89
C VAL A 26 24.95 20.09 -12.39
N GLN A 27 23.99 20.38 -13.26
CA GLN A 27 22.61 20.65 -12.87
C GLN A 27 21.98 19.46 -12.10
N PHE A 28 22.28 18.24 -12.51
CA PHE A 28 21.82 17.04 -11.81
C PHE A 28 22.48 16.88 -10.44
N ALA A 29 23.79 17.15 -10.33
CA ALA A 29 24.50 17.11 -9.07
C ALA A 29 23.98 18.17 -8.09
N ASP A 30 23.74 19.39 -8.57
CA ASP A 30 23.16 20.49 -7.77
C ASP A 30 21.75 20.12 -7.28
N TYR A 31 20.92 19.56 -8.17
CA TYR A 31 19.60 19.07 -7.83
C TYR A 31 19.64 17.99 -6.73
N LEU A 32 20.54 17.02 -6.84
CA LEU A 32 20.69 15.99 -5.82
C LEU A 32 21.17 16.58 -4.49
N SER A 33 22.11 17.54 -4.53
CA SER A 33 22.59 18.19 -3.30
C SER A 33 21.49 18.95 -2.57
N GLU A 34 20.64 19.68 -3.31
CA GLU A 34 19.47 20.35 -2.74
C GLU A 34 18.45 19.35 -2.17
N LEU A 35 18.19 18.25 -2.89
CA LEU A 35 17.30 17.20 -2.43
C LEU A 35 17.76 16.60 -1.10
N PHE A 36 19.06 16.27 -0.98
CA PHE A 36 19.65 15.75 0.26
C PHE A 36 19.74 16.80 1.38
N ALA A 37 19.83 18.08 1.02
CA ALA A 37 19.73 19.17 1.99
C ALA A 37 18.29 19.41 2.50
N GLY A 38 17.30 18.66 1.99
CA GLY A 38 15.89 18.79 2.38
C GLY A 38 15.12 19.88 1.62
N ASN A 39 15.73 20.50 0.62
CA ASN A 39 15.06 21.47 -0.25
C ASN A 39 14.35 20.72 -1.40
N TRP A 40 13.09 20.36 -1.18
CA TRP A 40 12.29 19.63 -2.18
C TRP A 40 11.58 20.55 -3.16
N GLY A 41 11.76 21.86 -2.99
CA GLY A 41 11.12 22.89 -3.79
C GLY A 41 9.71 23.23 -3.31
N VAL A 42 9.03 24.04 -4.12
CA VAL A 42 7.68 24.52 -3.84
C VAL A 42 6.73 24.10 -4.97
N SER A 43 5.46 23.88 -4.63
CA SER A 43 4.40 23.68 -5.61
C SER A 43 4.21 24.96 -6.44
N LEU A 44 4.07 24.79 -7.74
CA LEU A 44 3.83 25.91 -8.66
C LEU A 44 2.41 26.50 -8.52
N ILE A 45 1.50 25.73 -7.96
CA ILE A 45 0.08 26.08 -7.83
C ILE A 45 -0.26 26.58 -6.43
N SER A 46 0.09 25.79 -5.38
CA SER A 46 -0.20 26.17 -3.99
C SER A 46 0.82 27.15 -3.42
N GLY A 47 2.04 27.20 -3.98
CA GLY A 47 3.16 27.98 -3.43
C GLY A 47 3.71 27.43 -2.12
N GLN A 48 3.22 26.27 -1.66
CA GLN A 48 3.65 25.65 -0.40
C GLN A 48 4.88 24.76 -0.61
N PRO A 49 5.70 24.55 0.44
CA PRO A 49 6.80 23.59 0.39
C PRO A 49 6.30 22.18 0.08
N LEU A 50 6.86 21.51 -0.94
CA LEU A 50 6.47 20.16 -1.33
C LEU A 50 6.73 19.12 -0.24
N SER A 51 7.73 19.36 0.61
CA SER A 51 7.99 18.51 1.77
C SER A 51 6.81 18.44 2.75
N GLU A 52 6.15 19.57 3.01
CA GLU A 52 5.00 19.63 3.91
C GLU A 52 3.79 18.91 3.30
N GLU A 53 3.46 19.19 2.04
CA GLU A 53 2.34 18.55 1.35
C GLU A 53 2.50 17.03 1.27
N ILE A 54 3.71 16.56 0.93
CA ILE A 54 4.02 15.13 0.82
C ILE A 54 3.97 14.47 2.20
N MET A 55 4.52 15.10 3.24
CA MET A 55 4.50 14.58 4.62
C MET A 55 3.07 14.45 5.18
N LEU A 56 2.13 15.25 4.72
CA LEU A 56 0.71 15.11 5.09
C LEU A 56 -0.02 14.05 4.27
N ALA A 57 0.32 13.90 2.98
CA ALA A 57 -0.35 12.97 2.09
C ALA A 57 0.14 11.51 2.21
N LEU A 58 1.45 11.29 2.40
CA LEU A 58 2.03 9.94 2.52
C LEU A 58 1.42 9.09 3.65
N PRO A 59 1.26 9.61 4.88
CA PRO A 59 0.67 8.83 5.97
C PRO A 59 -0.74 8.32 5.67
N ALA A 60 -1.54 9.10 4.93
CA ALA A 60 -2.89 8.70 4.55
C ALA A 60 -2.90 7.47 3.62
N THR A 61 -1.98 7.43 2.65
CA THR A 61 -1.80 6.26 1.77
C THR A 61 -1.27 5.05 2.54
N ILE A 62 -0.32 5.26 3.45
CA ILE A 62 0.23 4.18 4.29
C ILE A 62 -0.86 3.59 5.17
N GLU A 63 -1.68 4.40 5.82
CA GLU A 63 -2.79 3.96 6.66
C GLU A 63 -3.79 3.12 5.88
N LEU A 64 -4.22 3.61 4.72
CA LEU A 64 -5.14 2.90 3.82
C LEU A 64 -4.56 1.55 3.36
N SER A 65 -3.31 1.56 2.90
CA SER A 65 -2.62 0.36 2.41
C SER A 65 -2.34 -0.65 3.52
N ALA A 66 -1.99 -0.18 4.73
CA ALA A 66 -1.76 -1.04 5.88
C ALA A 66 -3.06 -1.72 6.35
N CYS A 67 -4.17 -0.98 6.39
CA CYS A 67 -5.49 -1.55 6.71
C CYS A 67 -5.91 -2.58 5.66
N ALA A 68 -5.70 -2.30 4.36
CA ALA A 68 -5.98 -3.24 3.29
C ALA A 68 -5.11 -4.51 3.43
N MET A 69 -3.80 -4.37 3.71
CA MET A 69 -2.89 -5.49 3.91
C MET A 69 -3.29 -6.33 5.13
N PHE A 70 -3.73 -5.70 6.21
CA PHE A 70 -4.25 -6.40 7.38
C PHE A 70 -5.43 -7.31 7.02
N ILE A 71 -6.39 -6.82 6.23
CA ILE A 71 -7.54 -7.63 5.75
C ILE A 71 -7.04 -8.77 4.84
N VAL A 72 -6.10 -8.49 3.93
CA VAL A 72 -5.50 -9.49 3.03
C VAL A 72 -4.88 -10.65 3.82
N ILE A 73 -4.15 -10.34 4.89
CA ILE A 73 -3.53 -11.35 5.76
C ILE A 73 -4.61 -12.09 6.57
N LEU A 74 -5.52 -11.35 7.21
CA LEU A 74 -6.54 -11.89 8.11
C LEU A 74 -7.52 -12.83 7.40
N VAL A 75 -7.83 -12.57 6.14
CA VAL A 75 -8.79 -13.34 5.35
C VAL A 75 -8.08 -14.27 4.37
N GLY A 76 -7.08 -13.75 3.65
CA GLY A 76 -6.41 -14.48 2.57
C GLY A 76 -5.62 -15.69 3.04
N ILE A 77 -4.86 -15.55 4.13
CA ILE A 77 -4.06 -16.67 4.66
C ILE A 77 -4.96 -17.78 5.23
N PRO A 78 -5.93 -17.53 6.13
CA PRO A 78 -6.80 -18.58 6.65
C PRO A 78 -7.62 -19.29 5.58
N LEU A 79 -8.22 -18.56 4.64
CA LEU A 79 -8.98 -19.17 3.54
C LEU A 79 -8.09 -19.97 2.60
N GLY A 80 -6.88 -19.48 2.30
CA GLY A 80 -5.89 -20.20 1.51
C GLY A 80 -5.40 -21.49 2.20
N CYS A 81 -5.16 -21.43 3.51
CA CYS A 81 -4.83 -22.64 4.31
C CYS A 81 -5.98 -23.64 4.29
N TYR A 82 -7.22 -23.18 4.51
CA TYR A 82 -8.38 -24.07 4.50
C TYR A 82 -8.60 -24.73 3.14
N SER A 83 -8.48 -23.96 2.05
CA SER A 83 -8.55 -24.44 0.67
C SER A 83 -7.44 -25.46 0.38
N GLY A 84 -6.19 -25.15 0.74
CA GLY A 84 -5.04 -26.05 0.54
C GLY A 84 -5.12 -27.35 1.32
N LEU A 85 -5.61 -27.34 2.57
CA LEU A 85 -5.83 -28.54 3.38
C LEU A 85 -6.92 -29.45 2.82
N ARG A 86 -7.88 -28.89 2.11
CA ARG A 86 -8.99 -29.62 1.46
C ARG A 86 -8.85 -29.61 -0.06
N ALA A 87 -7.63 -29.63 -0.54
CA ALA A 87 -7.33 -29.58 -1.98
C ALA A 87 -8.17 -30.60 -2.77
N TYR A 88 -8.67 -30.16 -3.91
CA TYR A 88 -9.52 -30.95 -4.83
C TYR A 88 -10.93 -31.30 -4.29
N SER A 89 -11.36 -30.75 -3.16
CA SER A 89 -12.72 -30.88 -2.66
C SER A 89 -13.67 -29.82 -3.29
N ALA A 90 -14.98 -29.99 -3.11
CA ALA A 90 -15.96 -29.00 -3.56
C ALA A 90 -15.75 -27.63 -2.90
N THR A 91 -15.36 -27.59 -1.62
CA THR A 91 -15.05 -26.33 -0.90
C THR A 91 -13.81 -25.64 -1.49
N ASP A 92 -12.78 -26.40 -1.84
CA ASP A 92 -11.61 -25.86 -2.51
C ASP A 92 -11.95 -25.29 -3.89
N PHE A 93 -12.74 -26.03 -4.66
CA PHE A 93 -13.22 -25.55 -5.96
C PHE A 93 -14.00 -24.23 -5.82
N THR A 94 -14.92 -24.13 -4.86
CA THR A 94 -15.70 -22.92 -4.63
C THR A 94 -14.82 -21.73 -4.26
N ILE A 95 -13.93 -21.88 -3.27
CA ILE A 95 -13.02 -20.81 -2.84
C ILE A 95 -12.12 -20.37 -4.01
N ASN A 96 -11.58 -21.30 -4.76
CA ASN A 96 -10.72 -20.99 -5.89
C ASN A 96 -11.47 -20.30 -7.03
N SER A 97 -12.70 -20.75 -7.35
CA SER A 97 -13.56 -20.13 -8.37
C SER A 97 -13.92 -18.69 -7.99
N ILE A 98 -14.34 -18.45 -6.73
CA ILE A 98 -14.59 -17.09 -6.22
C ILE A 98 -13.33 -16.23 -6.31
N SER A 99 -12.17 -16.77 -5.93
CA SER A 99 -10.90 -16.04 -6.01
C SER A 99 -10.51 -15.68 -7.45
N VAL A 100 -10.71 -16.58 -8.41
CA VAL A 100 -10.46 -16.29 -9.83
C VAL A 100 -11.39 -15.21 -10.35
N THR A 101 -12.68 -15.30 -10.04
CA THR A 101 -13.66 -14.28 -10.41
C THR A 101 -13.33 -12.92 -9.79
N ALA A 102 -13.01 -12.90 -8.49
CA ALA A 102 -12.64 -11.68 -7.78
C ALA A 102 -11.40 -11.00 -8.37
N TYR A 103 -10.40 -11.79 -8.77
CA TYR A 103 -9.19 -11.27 -9.40
C TYR A 103 -9.42 -10.67 -10.80
N SER A 104 -10.50 -11.07 -11.48
CA SER A 104 -10.84 -10.57 -12.81
C SER A 104 -11.57 -9.21 -12.79
N VAL A 105 -12.00 -8.75 -11.61
CA VAL A 105 -12.74 -7.50 -11.44
C VAL A 105 -11.76 -6.33 -11.29
N PRO A 106 -11.85 -5.25 -12.11
CA PRO A 106 -11.02 -4.07 -11.91
C PRO A 106 -11.32 -3.36 -10.58
N VAL A 107 -10.26 -2.90 -9.87
CA VAL A 107 -10.40 -2.21 -8.57
C VAL A 107 -11.33 -1.01 -8.65
N PHE A 108 -11.16 -0.16 -9.65
CA PHE A 108 -11.97 1.05 -9.83
C PHE A 108 -13.45 0.74 -10.02
N TRP A 109 -13.76 -0.32 -10.77
CA TRP A 109 -15.13 -0.75 -11.00
C TRP A 109 -15.80 -1.23 -9.71
N LEU A 110 -15.07 -2.03 -8.92
CA LEU A 110 -15.53 -2.50 -7.62
C LEU A 110 -15.74 -1.34 -6.64
N ALA A 111 -14.82 -0.38 -6.61
CA ALA A 111 -14.91 0.81 -5.76
C ALA A 111 -16.17 1.63 -6.10
N VAL A 112 -16.44 1.88 -7.39
CA VAL A 112 -17.64 2.59 -7.84
C VAL A 112 -18.90 1.80 -7.49
N LEU A 113 -18.89 0.48 -7.67
CA LEU A 113 -20.02 -0.38 -7.31
C LEU A 113 -20.31 -0.33 -5.80
N PHE A 114 -19.28 -0.33 -4.96
CA PHE A 114 -19.42 -0.18 -3.51
C PHE A 114 -20.00 1.19 -3.13
N ILE A 115 -19.53 2.27 -3.76
CA ILE A 115 -20.08 3.62 -3.56
C ILE A 115 -21.57 3.64 -3.91
N LEU A 116 -21.93 3.16 -5.11
CA LEU A 116 -23.33 3.16 -5.58
C LEU A 116 -24.24 2.34 -4.65
N THR A 117 -23.76 1.18 -4.20
CA THR A 117 -24.59 0.27 -3.42
C THR A 117 -24.65 0.69 -1.95
N PHE A 118 -23.50 0.81 -1.28
CA PHE A 118 -23.46 0.96 0.19
C PHE A 118 -23.59 2.42 0.64
N SER A 119 -23.10 3.38 -0.16
CA SER A 119 -23.23 4.80 0.21
C SER A 119 -24.52 5.41 -0.35
N LEU A 120 -24.76 5.29 -1.66
CA LEU A 120 -25.86 6.00 -2.29
C LEU A 120 -27.20 5.28 -2.15
N GLN A 121 -27.26 3.96 -2.37
CA GLN A 121 -28.50 3.22 -2.34
C GLN A 121 -28.95 2.89 -0.91
N PHE A 122 -28.04 2.38 -0.08
CA PHE A 122 -28.36 1.98 1.30
C PHE A 122 -28.09 3.06 2.34
N GLY A 123 -27.23 4.04 2.07
CA GLY A 123 -26.88 5.07 3.04
C GLY A 123 -26.16 4.53 4.29
N TRP A 124 -25.52 3.35 4.20
CA TRP A 124 -24.91 2.70 5.35
C TRP A 124 -23.52 3.24 5.68
N LEU A 125 -22.77 3.64 4.64
CA LEU A 125 -21.38 4.05 4.75
C LEU A 125 -21.15 5.39 4.06
N PRO A 126 -20.14 6.17 4.51
CA PRO A 126 -19.80 7.45 3.91
C PRO A 126 -19.43 7.33 2.43
N LEU A 127 -19.74 8.37 1.66
CA LEU A 127 -19.46 8.43 0.23
C LEU A 127 -17.99 8.67 -0.07
N SER A 128 -17.37 9.59 0.70
CA SER A 128 -16.02 10.10 0.43
C SER A 128 -15.41 10.75 1.66
N GLY A 129 -14.11 11.06 1.57
CA GLY A 129 -13.36 11.66 2.67
C GLY A 129 -12.77 10.64 3.62
N ARG A 130 -12.08 11.11 4.62
CA ARG A 130 -11.35 10.32 5.61
C ARG A 130 -12.04 10.34 6.98
N ILE A 131 -12.75 11.41 7.24
CA ILE A 131 -13.54 11.66 8.46
C ILE A 131 -14.58 12.76 8.13
N ASN A 132 -15.67 12.81 8.91
CA ASN A 132 -16.65 13.87 8.77
C ASN A 132 -16.02 15.23 9.13
N LEU A 133 -16.27 16.23 8.28
CA LEU A 133 -15.74 17.60 8.44
C LEU A 133 -16.20 18.29 9.74
N LEU A 134 -17.22 17.77 10.43
CA LEU A 134 -17.64 18.27 11.74
C LEU A 134 -16.61 17.99 12.84
N PHE A 135 -15.73 17.01 12.65
CA PHE A 135 -14.59 16.75 13.52
C PHE A 135 -13.42 17.59 13.04
N ASP A 136 -13.10 18.65 13.76
CA ASP A 136 -11.92 19.49 13.49
C ASP A 136 -10.68 18.82 14.09
N ILE A 137 -10.04 17.92 13.31
CA ILE A 137 -8.83 17.20 13.70
C ILE A 137 -7.64 17.84 12.99
N PRO A 138 -6.80 18.64 13.70
CA PRO A 138 -5.61 19.22 13.10
C PRO A 138 -4.60 18.11 12.74
N PRO A 139 -4.07 18.09 11.51
CA PRO A 139 -3.07 17.09 11.10
C PRO A 139 -1.73 17.40 11.78
N LYS A 140 -1.36 16.61 12.79
CA LYS A 140 -0.06 16.69 13.49
C LYS A 140 0.94 15.68 12.94
N THR A 141 0.50 14.44 12.75
CA THR A 141 1.35 13.34 12.27
C THR A 141 1.00 12.92 10.83
N GLY A 142 -0.17 13.33 10.35
CA GLY A 142 -0.76 12.87 9.10
C GLY A 142 -1.43 11.49 9.17
N PHE A 143 -1.24 10.73 10.25
CA PHE A 143 -1.99 9.51 10.54
C PHE A 143 -3.26 9.88 11.30
N LEU A 144 -4.43 9.75 10.66
CA LEU A 144 -5.69 10.20 11.23
C LEU A 144 -5.98 9.56 12.59
N MET A 145 -5.77 8.24 12.74
CA MET A 145 -6.02 7.54 14.00
C MET A 145 -5.16 8.07 15.15
N ILE A 146 -3.90 8.45 14.85
CA ILE A 146 -2.99 9.06 15.83
C ILE A 146 -3.42 10.50 16.10
N ASP A 147 -3.75 11.26 15.07
CA ASP A 147 -4.15 12.65 15.19
C ASP A 147 -5.45 12.83 16.00
N ILE A 148 -6.41 11.88 15.88
CA ILE A 148 -7.61 11.83 16.75
C ILE A 148 -7.22 11.64 18.23
N LEU A 149 -6.25 10.76 18.52
CA LEU A 149 -5.78 10.54 19.90
C LEU A 149 -5.09 11.77 20.48
N LEU A 150 -4.40 12.57 19.63
CA LEU A 150 -3.68 13.77 20.00
C LEU A 150 -4.56 15.03 19.97
N ALA A 151 -5.79 14.94 19.44
CA ALA A 151 -6.72 16.07 19.39
C ALA A 151 -7.24 16.40 20.78
N GLU A 152 -7.39 17.72 21.02
CA GLU A 152 -8.00 18.30 22.22
C GLU A 152 -9.43 18.75 21.89
N ASN A 153 -10.34 18.69 22.85
CA ASN A 153 -11.72 19.15 22.72
C ASN A 153 -12.59 18.46 21.65
N VAL A 154 -12.28 17.20 21.34
CA VAL A 154 -13.04 16.37 20.39
C VAL A 154 -13.52 15.10 21.10
N ASP A 155 -14.74 14.68 20.81
CA ASP A 155 -15.20 13.33 21.19
C ASP A 155 -14.41 12.29 20.39
N LYS A 156 -13.33 11.79 21.00
CA LYS A 156 -12.42 10.83 20.38
C LYS A 156 -13.11 9.53 19.98
N ALA A 157 -14.09 9.08 20.77
CA ALA A 157 -14.81 7.84 20.46
C ALA A 157 -15.69 7.98 19.22
N ALA A 158 -16.42 9.09 19.13
CA ALA A 158 -17.24 9.40 17.97
C ALA A 158 -16.37 9.64 16.71
N ALA A 159 -15.28 10.42 16.83
CA ALA A 159 -14.35 10.67 15.73
C ALA A 159 -13.69 9.37 15.23
N PHE A 160 -13.26 8.50 16.13
CA PHE A 160 -12.65 7.21 15.78
C PHE A 160 -13.65 6.28 15.07
N SER A 161 -14.88 6.22 15.58
CA SER A 161 -15.96 5.44 14.95
C SER A 161 -16.27 5.95 13.54
N ASP A 162 -16.36 7.27 13.36
CA ASP A 162 -16.61 7.89 12.05
C ASP A 162 -15.45 7.62 11.07
N ALA A 163 -14.21 7.79 11.50
CA ALA A 163 -13.02 7.49 10.70
C ALA A 163 -12.98 6.01 10.26
N LEU A 164 -13.36 5.07 11.13
CA LEU A 164 -13.46 3.66 10.77
C LEU A 164 -14.52 3.42 9.68
N LEU A 165 -15.69 4.07 9.77
CA LEU A 165 -16.73 3.96 8.75
C LEU A 165 -16.24 4.46 7.38
N HIS A 166 -15.47 5.56 7.35
CA HIS A 166 -14.87 6.08 6.11
C HIS A 166 -13.80 5.15 5.52
N LEU A 167 -13.11 4.35 6.35
CA LEU A 167 -12.11 3.38 5.90
C LEU A 167 -12.69 2.12 5.25
N ILE A 168 -13.91 1.72 5.59
CA ILE A 168 -14.47 0.41 5.20
C ILE A 168 -14.47 0.23 3.68
N LEU A 169 -15.13 1.11 2.94
CA LEU A 169 -15.28 0.95 1.48
C LEU A 169 -13.95 1.07 0.72
N PRO A 170 -13.09 2.07 0.98
CA PRO A 170 -11.77 2.15 0.34
C PRO A 170 -10.92 0.91 0.61
N VAL A 171 -10.83 0.49 1.88
CA VAL A 171 -10.04 -0.68 2.28
C VAL A 171 -10.56 -1.95 1.62
N LEU A 172 -11.87 -2.20 1.64
CA LEU A 172 -12.44 -3.38 1.01
C LEU A 172 -12.24 -3.40 -0.50
N SER A 173 -12.32 -2.24 -1.17
CA SER A 173 -12.07 -2.12 -2.61
C SER A 173 -10.66 -2.57 -3.00
N ILE A 174 -9.66 -2.15 -2.23
CA ILE A 174 -8.25 -2.52 -2.46
C ILE A 174 -7.98 -3.96 -2.03
N ALA A 175 -8.49 -4.34 -0.84
CA ALA A 175 -8.21 -5.64 -0.24
C ALA A 175 -8.84 -6.80 -1.00
N PHE A 176 -9.99 -6.62 -1.63
CA PHE A 176 -10.75 -7.70 -2.27
C PHE A 176 -9.93 -8.49 -3.30
N ILE A 177 -9.30 -7.79 -4.24
CA ILE A 177 -8.48 -8.40 -5.29
C ILE A 177 -7.20 -9.00 -4.72
N SER A 178 -6.54 -8.27 -3.82
CA SER A 178 -5.31 -8.71 -3.16
C SER A 178 -5.53 -9.94 -2.28
N THR A 179 -6.70 -10.03 -1.62
CA THR A 179 -7.13 -11.22 -0.85
C THR A 179 -7.29 -12.43 -1.76
N ALA A 180 -7.90 -12.28 -2.92
CA ALA A 180 -8.03 -13.36 -3.90
C ALA A 180 -6.67 -13.90 -4.36
N SER A 181 -5.72 -13.02 -4.60
CA SER A 181 -4.33 -13.39 -4.92
C SER A 181 -3.66 -14.13 -3.75
N MET A 182 -3.80 -13.62 -2.53
CA MET A 182 -3.22 -14.22 -1.31
C MET A 182 -3.79 -15.62 -1.03
N ILE A 183 -5.10 -15.83 -1.22
CA ILE A 183 -5.74 -17.15 -1.09
C ILE A 183 -5.04 -18.17 -2.01
N ARG A 184 -4.84 -17.81 -3.29
CA ARG A 184 -4.22 -18.73 -4.27
C ARG A 184 -2.76 -19.02 -3.96
N ILE A 185 -2.00 -18.00 -3.56
CA ILE A 185 -0.59 -18.16 -3.16
C ILE A 185 -0.49 -19.07 -1.95
N THR A 186 -1.28 -18.80 -0.92
CA THR A 186 -1.29 -19.61 0.33
C THR A 186 -1.73 -21.04 0.06
N ARG A 187 -2.82 -21.22 -0.71
CA ARG A 187 -3.29 -22.56 -1.11
C ARG A 187 -2.19 -23.37 -1.76
N ARG A 188 -1.51 -22.78 -2.74
CA ARG A 188 -0.41 -23.48 -3.45
C ARG A 188 0.71 -23.85 -2.49
N SER A 189 1.15 -22.93 -1.65
CA SER A 189 2.20 -23.18 -0.66
C SER A 189 1.84 -24.31 0.31
N ILE A 190 0.59 -24.36 0.79
CA ILE A 190 0.10 -25.44 1.68
C ILE A 190 0.15 -26.79 0.96
N ILE A 191 -0.32 -26.87 -0.29
CA ILE A 191 -0.30 -28.13 -1.08
C ILE A 191 1.14 -28.60 -1.30
N ASP A 192 2.04 -27.68 -1.67
CA ASP A 192 3.44 -27.98 -1.91
C ASP A 192 4.13 -28.55 -0.65
N VAL A 193 3.84 -27.98 0.52
CA VAL A 193 4.39 -28.46 1.80
C VAL A 193 3.78 -29.80 2.21
N LEU A 194 2.48 -30.01 2.02
CA LEU A 194 1.81 -31.27 2.35
C LEU A 194 2.39 -32.48 1.61
N ASN A 195 2.95 -32.26 0.44
CA ASN A 195 3.59 -33.30 -0.40
C ASN A 195 5.07 -33.54 -0.07
N LYS A 196 5.65 -32.85 0.92
CA LYS A 196 7.07 -33.03 1.29
C LYS A 196 7.29 -34.29 2.10
N PRO A 197 8.44 -34.97 1.94
CA PRO A 197 8.75 -36.25 2.63
C PRO A 197 8.69 -36.14 4.17
N PHE A 198 9.05 -34.98 4.74
CA PHE A 198 9.02 -34.81 6.19
C PHE A 198 7.59 -34.83 6.78
N ILE A 199 6.57 -34.49 5.98
CA ILE A 199 5.17 -34.60 6.39
C ILE A 199 4.74 -36.06 6.44
N ILE A 200 5.20 -36.88 5.49
CA ILE A 200 4.95 -38.33 5.47
C ILE A 200 5.60 -38.96 6.72
N ALA A 201 6.84 -38.59 7.03
CA ALA A 201 7.54 -39.06 8.22
C ALA A 201 6.84 -38.63 9.53
N ALA A 202 6.29 -37.43 9.58
CA ALA A 202 5.53 -36.96 10.75
C ALA A 202 4.24 -37.78 10.96
N ARG A 203 3.54 -38.15 9.88
CA ARG A 203 2.36 -39.01 9.92
C ARG A 203 2.72 -40.42 10.38
N SER A 204 3.83 -41.01 9.91
CA SER A 204 4.31 -42.33 10.28
C SER A 204 4.70 -42.38 11.78
N LYS A 205 5.10 -41.23 12.38
CA LYS A 205 5.35 -41.10 13.82
C LYS A 205 4.08 -40.95 14.65
N GLY A 206 2.89 -41.00 14.06
CA GLY A 206 1.60 -40.92 14.78
C GLY A 206 1.18 -39.55 15.21
N LEU A 207 1.77 -38.45 14.65
CA LEU A 207 1.35 -37.11 14.96
C LEU A 207 -0.07 -36.83 14.43
N SER A 208 -0.90 -36.16 15.23
CA SER A 208 -2.25 -35.78 14.82
C SER A 208 -2.24 -34.71 13.72
N SER A 209 -3.30 -34.66 12.92
CA SER A 209 -3.42 -33.68 11.81
C SER A 209 -3.26 -32.22 12.29
N LYS A 210 -3.76 -31.88 13.49
CA LYS A 210 -3.57 -30.55 14.10
C LYS A 210 -2.10 -30.27 14.44
N GLN A 211 -1.40 -31.25 15.04
CA GLN A 211 0.03 -31.11 15.32
C GLN A 211 0.86 -30.96 14.06
N ILE A 212 0.56 -31.74 13.03
CA ILE A 212 1.21 -31.63 11.71
C ILE A 212 0.96 -30.24 11.12
N PHE A 213 -0.29 -29.75 11.14
CA PHE A 213 -0.62 -28.45 10.59
C PHE A 213 0.14 -27.31 11.27
N PHE A 214 -0.02 -27.13 12.58
CA PHE A 214 0.57 -26.00 13.29
C PHE A 214 2.09 -26.08 13.41
N ARG A 215 2.65 -27.29 13.62
CA ARG A 215 4.09 -27.47 13.88
C ARG A 215 4.93 -27.58 12.62
N HIS A 216 4.36 -28.14 11.55
CA HIS A 216 5.11 -28.44 10.32
C HIS A 216 4.58 -27.70 9.10
N VAL A 217 3.27 -27.78 8.81
CA VAL A 217 2.72 -27.24 7.57
C VAL A 217 2.71 -25.72 7.58
N LEU A 218 2.07 -25.11 8.57
CA LEU A 218 1.86 -23.64 8.61
C LEU A 218 3.20 -22.89 8.59
N ARG A 219 4.14 -23.29 9.44
CA ARG A 219 5.45 -22.65 9.51
C ARG A 219 6.20 -22.72 8.18
N ASN A 220 6.23 -23.88 7.55
CA ASN A 220 6.96 -24.07 6.29
C ASN A 220 6.22 -23.48 5.08
N ALA A 221 4.89 -23.36 5.15
CA ALA A 221 4.10 -22.75 4.09
C ALA A 221 4.14 -21.23 4.13
N LEU A 222 4.30 -20.60 5.30
CA LEU A 222 4.39 -19.14 5.42
C LEU A 222 5.73 -18.60 4.90
N LEU A 223 6.84 -19.34 5.04
CA LEU A 223 8.16 -18.88 4.61
C LEU A 223 8.23 -18.44 3.14
N PRO A 224 7.72 -19.20 2.14
CA PRO A 224 7.72 -18.74 0.75
C PRO A 224 6.66 -17.68 0.45
N ILE A 225 5.70 -17.42 1.35
CA ILE A 225 4.69 -16.38 1.19
C ILE A 225 5.26 -15.01 1.56
N LEU A 226 6.15 -14.94 2.56
CA LEU A 226 6.70 -13.68 3.05
C LEU A 226 7.32 -12.79 1.95
N PRO A 227 8.17 -13.28 1.02
CA PRO A 227 8.67 -12.46 -0.08
C PRO A 227 7.57 -11.98 -1.03
N LEU A 228 6.52 -12.79 -1.23
CA LEU A 228 5.39 -12.41 -2.09
C LEU A 228 4.52 -11.32 -1.46
N MET A 229 4.56 -11.16 -0.13
CA MET A 229 3.90 -10.05 0.56
C MET A 229 4.51 -8.69 0.19
N ALA A 230 5.81 -8.62 -0.09
CA ALA A 230 6.44 -7.38 -0.57
C ALA A 230 5.85 -6.94 -1.92
N MET A 231 5.68 -7.88 -2.85
CA MET A 231 5.02 -7.62 -4.14
C MET A 231 3.56 -7.20 -3.96
N GLN A 232 2.86 -7.80 -3.00
CA GLN A 232 1.47 -7.43 -2.68
C GLN A 232 1.36 -6.00 -2.15
N ILE A 233 2.28 -5.54 -1.31
CA ILE A 233 2.27 -4.16 -0.81
C ILE A 233 2.45 -3.15 -1.95
N THR A 234 3.36 -3.40 -2.89
CA THR A 234 3.52 -2.56 -4.08
C THR A 234 2.22 -2.49 -4.89
N THR A 235 1.56 -3.63 -5.08
CA THR A 235 0.25 -3.71 -5.76
C THR A 235 -0.82 -2.94 -5.00
N LEU A 236 -0.84 -3.04 -3.66
CA LEU A 236 -1.80 -2.32 -2.81
C LEU A 236 -1.62 -0.80 -2.92
N ILE A 237 -0.37 -0.30 -2.86
CA ILE A 237 -0.07 1.13 -3.01
C ILE A 237 -0.50 1.64 -4.38
N THR A 238 -0.23 0.89 -5.46
CA THR A 238 -0.67 1.26 -6.81
C THR A 238 -2.19 1.32 -6.93
N ASN A 239 -2.90 0.34 -6.37
CA ASN A 239 -4.37 0.33 -6.36
C ASN A 239 -4.94 1.42 -5.43
N ALA A 240 -4.25 1.75 -4.34
CA ALA A 240 -4.64 2.82 -3.43
C ALA A 240 -4.74 4.16 -4.15
N MET A 241 -3.80 4.48 -5.06
CA MET A 241 -3.83 5.74 -5.81
C MET A 241 -5.16 5.96 -6.57
N ILE A 242 -5.68 4.90 -7.19
CA ILE A 242 -6.97 4.96 -7.91
C ILE A 242 -8.13 5.11 -6.93
N VAL A 243 -8.13 4.33 -5.85
CA VAL A 243 -9.19 4.34 -4.84
C VAL A 243 -9.21 5.66 -4.06
N GLU A 244 -8.05 6.23 -3.75
CA GLU A 244 -7.93 7.54 -3.11
C GLU A 244 -8.63 8.63 -3.92
N THR A 245 -8.48 8.61 -5.24
CA THR A 245 -9.14 9.57 -6.11
C THR A 245 -10.66 9.38 -6.11
N LEU A 246 -11.15 8.14 -6.17
CA LEU A 246 -12.59 7.84 -6.20
C LEU A 246 -13.29 8.20 -4.88
N PHE A 247 -12.64 7.96 -3.76
CA PHE A 247 -13.17 8.25 -2.42
C PHE A 247 -12.76 9.62 -1.89
N SER A 248 -12.10 10.47 -2.70
CA SER A 248 -11.53 11.76 -2.24
C SER A 248 -10.68 11.60 -0.98
N TRP A 249 -9.94 10.51 -0.87
CA TRP A 249 -9.02 10.23 0.22
C TRP A 249 -7.78 11.10 0.06
N PRO A 250 -7.34 11.85 1.10
CA PRO A 250 -6.23 12.81 0.98
C PRO A 250 -4.85 12.11 1.02
N GLY A 251 -4.65 11.12 0.17
CA GLY A 251 -3.39 10.38 0.04
C GLY A 251 -2.50 10.92 -1.07
N ILE A 252 -1.26 10.37 -1.13
CA ILE A 252 -0.24 10.78 -2.11
C ILE A 252 -0.68 10.48 -3.54
N GLY A 253 -1.48 9.43 -3.77
CA GLY A 253 -1.98 9.07 -5.08
C GLY A 253 -2.97 10.11 -5.62
N ASN A 254 -3.95 10.50 -4.80
CA ASN A 254 -4.88 11.56 -5.15
C ASN A 254 -4.14 12.90 -5.36
N TRP A 255 -3.18 13.21 -4.48
CA TRP A 255 -2.35 14.42 -4.61
C TRP A 255 -1.55 14.42 -5.93
N LEU A 256 -0.95 13.31 -6.33
CA LEU A 256 -0.26 13.17 -7.62
C LEU A 256 -1.19 13.35 -8.82
N ILE A 257 -2.39 12.78 -8.76
CA ILE A 257 -3.39 12.92 -9.82
C ILE A 257 -3.83 14.39 -9.95
N GLN A 258 -4.01 15.10 -8.83
CA GLN A 258 -4.29 16.54 -8.84
C GLN A 258 -3.11 17.33 -9.44
N ALA A 259 -1.87 17.00 -9.09
CA ALA A 259 -0.67 17.62 -9.68
C ALA A 259 -0.61 17.45 -11.22
N ILE A 260 -1.04 16.28 -11.75
CA ILE A 260 -1.15 16.04 -13.18
C ILE A 260 -2.21 16.99 -13.82
N TYR A 261 -3.42 17.03 -13.25
CA TYR A 261 -4.48 17.89 -13.78
C TYR A 261 -4.11 19.38 -13.75
N GLN A 262 -3.41 19.81 -12.71
CA GLN A 262 -2.97 21.18 -12.55
C GLN A 262 -1.67 21.50 -13.29
N ARG A 263 -1.03 20.51 -13.90
CA ARG A 263 0.27 20.61 -14.59
C ARG A 263 1.39 21.11 -13.68
N ASP A 264 1.34 20.77 -12.40
CA ASP A 264 2.41 21.06 -11.42
C ASP A 264 3.55 20.05 -11.57
N TYR A 265 4.49 20.35 -12.46
CA TYR A 265 5.62 19.46 -12.75
C TYR A 265 6.57 19.31 -11.54
N SER A 266 6.68 20.32 -10.69
CA SER A 266 7.49 20.25 -9.47
C SER A 266 6.90 19.27 -8.48
N ALA A 267 5.61 19.37 -8.21
CA ALA A 267 4.85 18.46 -7.37
C ALA A 267 4.89 17.02 -7.92
N LEU A 268 4.64 16.86 -9.22
CA LEU A 268 4.64 15.56 -9.88
C LEU A 268 6.00 14.84 -9.72
N ARG A 269 7.11 15.54 -10.02
CA ARG A 269 8.46 14.99 -9.90
C ARG A 269 8.77 14.55 -8.46
N MET A 270 8.50 15.40 -7.48
CA MET A 270 8.80 15.11 -6.08
C MET A 270 7.89 14.03 -5.50
N GLY A 271 6.61 14.05 -5.84
CA GLY A 271 5.67 13.01 -5.43
C GLY A 271 6.03 11.63 -5.98
N MET A 272 6.44 11.55 -7.26
CA MET A 272 6.92 10.29 -7.83
C MET A 272 8.18 9.78 -7.13
N LEU A 273 9.12 10.66 -6.79
CA LEU A 273 10.31 10.29 -6.01
C LEU A 273 9.93 9.82 -4.61
N ALA A 274 9.02 10.50 -3.94
CA ALA A 274 8.55 10.13 -2.61
C ALA A 274 7.87 8.75 -2.60
N VAL A 275 6.96 8.48 -3.54
CA VAL A 275 6.31 7.16 -3.67
C VAL A 275 7.33 6.07 -4.00
N SER A 276 8.25 6.32 -4.94
CA SER A 276 9.27 5.34 -5.30
C SER A 276 10.17 5.01 -4.11
N THR A 277 10.60 6.04 -3.37
CA THR A 277 11.41 5.87 -2.16
C THR A 277 10.66 5.08 -1.09
N LEU A 278 9.37 5.39 -0.86
CA LEU A 278 8.52 4.65 0.07
C LEU A 278 8.42 3.16 -0.30
N VAL A 279 8.15 2.85 -1.56
CA VAL A 279 8.05 1.46 -2.05
C VAL A 279 9.38 0.72 -1.85
N VAL A 280 10.51 1.35 -2.20
CA VAL A 280 11.84 0.76 -2.01
C VAL A 280 12.12 0.52 -0.51
N MET A 281 11.85 1.50 0.35
CA MET A 281 12.06 1.36 1.80
C MET A 281 11.22 0.22 2.39
N ILE A 282 9.94 0.12 2.01
CA ILE A 282 9.06 -0.96 2.48
C ILE A 282 9.58 -2.31 1.97
N THR A 283 9.99 -2.40 0.72
CA THR A 283 10.53 -3.63 0.13
C THR A 283 11.79 -4.09 0.88
N ILE A 284 12.75 -3.17 1.10
CA ILE A 284 13.97 -3.45 1.88
C ILE A 284 13.62 -3.89 3.31
N ALA A 285 12.68 -3.21 3.97
CA ALA A 285 12.25 -3.56 5.32
C ALA A 285 11.69 -4.98 5.39
N ILE A 286 10.85 -5.37 4.41
CA ILE A 286 10.30 -6.72 4.32
C ILE A 286 11.39 -7.75 4.01
N ASP A 287 12.32 -7.44 3.12
CA ASP A 287 13.42 -8.35 2.79
C ASP A 287 14.34 -8.58 3.98
N LEU A 288 14.65 -7.53 4.75
CA LEU A 288 15.39 -7.65 6.01
C LEU A 288 14.63 -8.51 7.03
N PHE A 289 13.32 -8.27 7.19
CA PHE A 289 12.46 -9.07 8.06
C PHE A 289 12.43 -10.55 7.64
N ASN A 290 12.34 -10.82 6.33
CA ASN A 290 12.37 -12.17 5.79
C ASN A 290 13.70 -12.88 6.09
N ARG A 291 14.84 -12.19 5.98
CA ARG A 291 16.17 -12.73 6.31
C ARG A 291 16.31 -13.06 7.79
N LEU A 292 15.71 -12.24 8.67
CA LEU A 292 15.69 -12.51 10.12
C LEU A 292 14.87 -13.76 10.47
N ILE A 293 13.79 -14.04 9.75
CA ILE A 293 12.91 -15.20 9.98
C ILE A 293 13.49 -16.47 9.37
N ASP A 294 14.09 -16.38 8.17
CA ASP A 294 14.66 -17.54 7.46
C ASP A 294 16.13 -17.31 7.07
N PRO A 295 17.06 -17.54 8.01
CA PRO A 295 18.50 -17.43 7.73
C PRO A 295 19.04 -18.57 6.87
N SER A 296 18.25 -19.61 6.55
CA SER A 296 18.70 -20.74 5.74
C SER A 296 18.76 -20.43 4.24
N ARG A 297 18.12 -19.37 3.79
CA ARG A 297 18.03 -18.99 2.37
C ARG A 297 19.38 -18.59 1.76
N GLU A 298 20.26 -17.95 2.54
CA GLU A 298 21.61 -17.59 2.09
C GLU A 298 22.48 -18.77 1.70
N LYS A 299 22.26 -19.93 2.32
CA LYS A 299 23.06 -21.14 2.00
C LYS A 299 22.70 -21.76 0.64
N TYR A 300 21.53 -21.52 0.12
CA TYR A 300 21.11 -22.05 -1.18
C TYR A 300 21.52 -21.14 -2.35
N GLU A 301 21.57 -19.84 -2.17
CA GLU A 301 22.05 -18.90 -3.20
C GLU A 301 23.56 -18.98 -3.41
N SER A 302 24.35 -19.29 -2.37
CA SER A 302 25.80 -19.44 -2.47
C SER A 302 26.28 -20.78 -3.09
N VAL A 303 25.38 -21.74 -3.31
CA VAL A 303 25.69 -23.05 -3.93
C VAL A 303 25.41 -23.06 -5.44
N THR A 304 24.74 -22.04 -5.96
CA THR A 304 24.31 -21.94 -7.38
C THR A 304 25.20 -20.99 -8.20
N ILE A 305 26.31 -20.49 -7.65
CA ILE A 305 27.39 -19.80 -8.34
C ILE A 305 28.63 -20.72 -8.37
#